data_4262a4bdff441b21b9d70fb2545a4554
#
_entry.id   4262a4bdff441b21b9d70fb2545a4554
#
_cell.length_a   1.000
_cell.length_b   1.000
_cell.length_c   1.000
_cell.angle_alpha   90.00
_cell.angle_beta   90.00
_cell.angle_gamma   90.00
#
_symmetry.space_group_name_H-M   'P 1'
#
loop_
_entity.id
_entity.type
_entity.pdbx_description
1 polymer ?
#
loop_
_entity_poly.entity_id
_entity_poly.type
_entity_poly.pdbx_seq_one_letter_code
_entity_poly.pdbx_strand_id
1 'polypeptide(L)'
;MSDMNKTLQEPSSPWSAFAGLLIPGAGHWLAGEKTKAMALFAIVHLVVLGTLLGGAATAPPVPPEPMFISGLSSSDPIGNAMRTMENVAQRSNGLAVWAAQFFGYARPFDGSFHNAFTTNLLNLIGILNLLAVFYLFDAKRVECKEFQKALAARSAKGKKA
;
A
#
# COMPACT_ATOMS: atom_id res chain seq x y z
N MET A 1 -9.84 29.72 31.46
CA MET A 1 -9.78 28.39 32.12
C MET A 1 -10.55 27.30 31.34
N SER A 2 -10.64 27.41 30.01
CA SER A 2 -11.51 26.53 29.19
C SER A 2 -10.75 25.42 28.40
N ASP A 3 -9.42 25.38 28.44
CA ASP A 3 -8.63 24.46 27.58
C ASP A 3 -8.12 23.19 28.28
N MET A 4 -8.45 22.96 29.54
CA MET A 4 -7.90 21.85 30.31
C MET A 4 -8.64 20.50 30.10
N ASN A 5 -9.71 20.48 29.32
CA ASN A 5 -10.51 19.27 29.13
C ASN A 5 -10.52 18.74 27.66
N LYS A 6 -9.48 19.07 26.90
CA LYS A 6 -9.29 18.37 25.62
C LYS A 6 -8.93 16.92 25.97
N THR A 7 -9.92 16.04 25.94
CA THR A 7 -9.71 14.60 26.03
C THR A 7 -8.68 14.22 24.98
N LEU A 8 -7.52 13.72 25.40
CA LEU A 8 -6.52 13.20 24.48
C LEU A 8 -7.16 12.02 23.76
N GLN A 9 -7.50 12.20 22.49
CA GLN A 9 -8.01 11.12 21.67
C GLN A 9 -6.83 10.19 21.33
N GLU A 10 -7.03 8.91 21.60
CA GLU A 10 -6.02 7.90 21.28
C GLU A 10 -5.88 7.79 19.75
N PRO A 11 -4.65 7.91 19.22
CA PRO A 11 -4.43 7.80 17.78
C PRO A 11 -4.67 6.36 17.32
N SER A 12 -5.12 6.20 16.06
CA SER A 12 -5.23 4.89 15.43
C SER A 12 -3.88 4.18 15.37
N SER A 13 -3.92 2.85 15.46
CA SER A 13 -2.70 2.04 15.38
C SER A 13 -1.96 2.26 14.05
N PRO A 14 -0.63 2.46 14.05
CA PRO A 14 0.15 2.56 12.82
C PRO A 14 -0.03 1.36 11.88
N TRP A 15 -0.23 0.18 12.44
CA TRP A 15 -0.42 -1.06 11.68
C TRP A 15 -1.69 -1.07 10.82
N SER A 16 -2.68 -0.23 11.15
CA SER A 16 -3.88 -0.08 10.32
C SER A 16 -3.56 0.41 8.90
N ALA A 17 -2.42 1.09 8.70
CA ALA A 17 -1.98 1.54 7.38
C ALA A 17 -1.81 0.38 6.40
N PHE A 18 -1.37 -0.78 6.85
CA PHE A 18 -1.14 -1.95 6.00
C PHE A 18 -2.42 -2.55 5.41
N ALA A 19 -3.60 -2.23 5.96
CA ALA A 19 -4.86 -2.56 5.31
C ALA A 19 -4.97 -1.95 3.89
N GLY A 20 -4.25 -0.85 3.63
CA GLY A 20 -4.14 -0.23 2.31
C GLY A 20 -3.44 -1.10 1.25
N LEU A 21 -2.67 -2.11 1.65
CA LEU A 21 -2.08 -3.09 0.72
C LEU A 21 -3.13 -4.07 0.18
N LEU A 22 -4.16 -4.37 0.95
CA LEU A 22 -5.25 -5.26 0.54
C LEU A 22 -6.30 -4.48 -0.24
N ILE A 23 -6.73 -3.35 0.32
CA ILE A 23 -7.72 -2.46 -0.29
C ILE A 23 -7.14 -1.05 -0.26
N PRO A 24 -6.75 -0.46 -1.41
CA PRO A 24 -6.26 0.90 -1.49
C PRO A 24 -7.19 1.88 -0.77
N GLY A 25 -6.63 2.69 0.12
CA GLY A 25 -7.41 3.62 0.94
C GLY A 25 -7.91 3.06 2.28
N ALA A 26 -7.97 1.72 2.50
CA ALA A 26 -8.49 1.16 3.75
C ALA A 26 -7.70 1.61 4.99
N GLY A 27 -6.38 1.76 4.87
CA GLY A 27 -5.54 2.30 5.94
C GLY A 27 -5.97 3.70 6.37
N HIS A 28 -6.22 4.60 5.41
CA HIS A 28 -6.74 5.96 5.67
C HIS A 28 -8.14 5.92 6.27
N TRP A 29 -8.99 4.99 5.82
CA TRP A 29 -10.32 4.82 6.39
C TRP A 29 -10.26 4.46 7.88
N LEU A 30 -9.44 3.47 8.23
CA LEU A 30 -9.22 3.06 9.62
C LEU A 30 -8.55 4.15 10.46
N ALA A 31 -7.78 5.03 9.84
CA ALA A 31 -7.18 6.19 10.46
C ALA A 31 -8.17 7.37 10.65
N GLY A 32 -9.43 7.23 10.19
CA GLY A 32 -10.45 8.28 10.25
C GLY A 32 -10.40 9.31 9.11
N GLU A 33 -9.49 9.17 8.16
CA GLU A 33 -9.26 10.08 7.04
C GLU A 33 -10.12 9.70 5.82
N LYS A 34 -11.46 9.69 5.98
CA LYS A 34 -12.42 9.13 5.01
C LYS A 34 -12.31 9.72 3.61
N THR A 35 -12.10 11.04 3.48
CA THR A 35 -11.98 11.70 2.16
C THR A 35 -10.74 11.21 1.41
N LYS A 36 -9.60 11.12 2.08
CA LYS A 36 -8.37 10.58 1.48
C LYS A 36 -8.52 9.10 1.12
N ALA A 37 -9.19 8.34 1.99
CA ALA A 37 -9.48 6.93 1.75
C ALA A 37 -10.29 6.73 0.47
N MET A 38 -11.38 7.47 0.30
CA MET A 38 -12.23 7.40 -0.89
C MET A 38 -11.52 7.86 -2.15
N ALA A 39 -10.76 8.94 -2.07
CA ALA A 39 -9.98 9.45 -3.21
C ALA A 39 -8.93 8.41 -3.65
N LEU A 40 -8.16 7.87 -2.72
CA LEU A 40 -7.14 6.86 -3.03
C LEU A 40 -7.78 5.57 -3.58
N PHE A 41 -8.88 5.11 -2.98
CA PHE A 41 -9.63 3.97 -3.47
C PHE A 41 -10.08 4.18 -4.91
N ALA A 42 -10.74 5.31 -5.21
CA ALA A 42 -11.26 5.59 -6.53
C ALA A 42 -10.14 5.69 -7.57
N ILE A 43 -9.08 6.46 -7.29
CA ILE A 43 -7.97 6.66 -8.23
C ILE A 43 -7.29 5.33 -8.54
N VAL A 44 -6.92 4.56 -7.51
CA VAL A 44 -6.20 3.28 -7.73
C VAL A 44 -7.07 2.31 -8.52
N HIS A 45 -8.35 2.13 -8.14
CA HIS A 45 -9.22 1.18 -8.83
C HIS A 45 -9.55 1.59 -10.27
N LEU A 46 -9.76 2.88 -10.53
CA LEU A 46 -9.99 3.37 -11.89
C LEU A 46 -8.76 3.15 -12.78
N VAL A 47 -7.56 3.43 -12.27
CA VAL A 47 -6.33 3.20 -13.02
C VAL A 47 -6.09 1.70 -13.22
N VAL A 48 -6.24 0.88 -12.17
CA VAL A 48 -6.09 -0.58 -12.28
C VAL A 48 -7.07 -1.15 -13.31
N LEU A 49 -8.34 -0.79 -13.21
CA LEU A 49 -9.35 -1.26 -14.17
C LEU A 49 -9.03 -0.81 -15.59
N GLY A 50 -8.70 0.47 -15.77
CA GLY A 50 -8.33 1.03 -17.09
C GLY A 50 -7.11 0.34 -17.69
N THR A 51 -6.08 0.05 -16.90
CA THR A 51 -4.88 -0.63 -17.38
C THR A 51 -5.14 -2.10 -17.70
N LEU A 52 -5.91 -2.81 -16.89
CA LEU A 52 -6.27 -4.21 -17.16
C LEU A 52 -7.12 -4.33 -18.43
N LEU A 53 -8.12 -3.46 -18.59
CA LEU A 53 -8.92 -3.42 -19.82
C LEU A 53 -8.08 -2.99 -21.03
N GLY A 54 -7.11 -2.11 -20.82
CA GLY A 54 -6.13 -1.69 -21.82
C GLY A 54 -5.09 -2.75 -22.18
N GLY A 55 -5.12 -3.93 -21.57
CA GLY A 55 -4.24 -5.03 -21.91
C GLY A 55 -2.88 -5.01 -21.20
N ALA A 56 -2.80 -4.41 -20.00
CA ALA A 56 -1.60 -4.49 -19.19
C ALA A 56 -1.16 -5.95 -18.99
N ALA A 57 0.14 -6.21 -19.14
CA ALA A 57 0.70 -7.50 -18.76
C ALA A 57 0.67 -7.60 -17.23
N THR A 58 0.11 -8.67 -16.72
CA THR A 58 0.15 -8.99 -15.31
C THR A 58 1.18 -10.08 -15.07
N ALA A 59 2.01 -9.89 -14.04
CA ALA A 59 2.95 -10.93 -13.66
C ALA A 59 2.18 -12.23 -13.39
N PRO A 60 2.67 -13.38 -13.93
CA PRO A 60 2.01 -14.65 -13.68
C PRO A 60 1.90 -14.90 -12.17
N PRO A 61 0.84 -15.59 -11.71
CA PRO A 61 0.77 -16.02 -10.34
C PRO A 61 2.04 -16.81 -10.01
N VAL A 62 2.82 -16.31 -9.08
CA VAL A 62 4.03 -17.03 -8.65
C VAL A 62 3.57 -18.35 -8.08
N PRO A 63 4.15 -19.50 -8.52
CA PRO A 63 3.91 -20.78 -7.87
C PRO A 63 4.14 -20.62 -6.36
N PRO A 64 3.54 -21.46 -5.51
CA PRO A 64 3.63 -21.35 -4.04
C PRO A 64 5.03 -21.58 -3.47
N GLU A 65 6.05 -21.49 -4.29
CA GLU A 65 7.44 -21.48 -3.86
C GLU A 65 7.77 -20.16 -3.14
N PRO A 66 8.70 -20.18 -2.15
CA PRO A 66 8.94 -19.05 -1.28
C PRO A 66 9.21 -17.78 -2.10
N MET A 67 8.39 -16.76 -1.84
CA MET A 67 8.17 -15.52 -2.63
C MET A 67 9.41 -14.71 -2.99
N PHE A 68 10.57 -15.07 -2.46
CA PHE A 68 11.78 -14.26 -2.56
C PHE A 68 12.97 -14.96 -3.24
N ILE A 69 12.88 -16.23 -3.58
CA ILE A 69 14.06 -17.00 -3.98
C ILE A 69 13.87 -17.83 -5.25
N SER A 70 12.65 -18.19 -5.65
CA SER A 70 12.42 -18.95 -6.88
C SER A 70 12.50 -18.07 -8.11
N GLY A 71 13.57 -18.15 -8.82
CA GLY A 71 13.80 -17.40 -10.05
C GLY A 71 15.03 -16.48 -10.01
N LEU A 72 15.76 -16.44 -8.93
CA LEU A 72 17.09 -15.87 -8.91
C LEU A 72 18.04 -16.81 -9.68
N SER A 73 17.94 -16.78 -11.01
CA SER A 73 19.01 -17.31 -11.83
C SER A 73 20.28 -16.54 -11.48
N SER A 74 21.29 -17.24 -11.01
CA SER A 74 22.61 -16.63 -10.74
C SER A 74 23.22 -15.96 -11.97
N SER A 75 22.63 -16.17 -13.14
CA SER A 75 23.05 -15.62 -14.42
C SER A 75 22.50 -14.23 -14.77
N ASP A 76 21.40 -13.77 -14.11
CA ASP A 76 20.81 -12.45 -14.37
C ASP A 76 20.27 -11.79 -13.09
N PRO A 77 21.13 -11.30 -12.19
CA PRO A 77 20.70 -10.71 -10.93
C PRO A 77 19.92 -9.40 -11.13
N ILE A 78 20.19 -8.65 -12.19
CA ILE A 78 19.51 -7.38 -12.48
C ILE A 78 18.09 -7.66 -12.97
N GLY A 79 17.92 -8.55 -13.93
CA GLY A 79 16.59 -8.94 -14.41
C GLY A 79 15.71 -9.54 -13.31
N ASN A 80 16.31 -10.32 -12.40
CA ASN A 80 15.59 -10.85 -11.25
C ASN A 80 15.13 -9.76 -10.27
N ALA A 81 15.99 -8.77 -9.99
CA ALA A 81 15.64 -7.63 -9.14
C ALA A 81 14.49 -6.82 -9.78
N MET A 82 14.55 -6.56 -11.08
CA MET A 82 13.49 -5.84 -11.80
C MET A 82 12.16 -6.60 -11.77
N ARG A 83 12.15 -7.91 -12.02
CA ARG A 83 10.93 -8.74 -11.92
C ARG A 83 10.35 -8.75 -10.51
N THR A 84 11.20 -8.79 -9.50
CA THR A 84 10.77 -8.73 -8.09
C THR A 84 10.10 -7.39 -7.80
N MET A 85 10.71 -6.28 -8.22
CA MET A 85 10.14 -4.94 -8.06
C MET A 85 8.79 -4.80 -8.79
N GLU A 86 8.70 -5.31 -10.00
CA GLU A 86 7.46 -5.32 -10.78
C GLU A 86 6.35 -6.13 -10.07
N ASN A 87 6.67 -7.31 -9.58
CA ASN A 87 5.74 -8.13 -8.81
C ASN A 87 5.25 -7.43 -7.54
N VAL A 88 6.15 -6.79 -6.79
CA VAL A 88 5.80 -6.03 -5.59
C VAL A 88 4.90 -4.84 -5.96
N ALA A 89 5.26 -4.09 -7.02
CA ALA A 89 4.47 -2.97 -7.49
C ALA A 89 3.05 -3.40 -7.88
N GLN A 90 2.91 -4.42 -8.71
CA GLN A 90 1.59 -4.89 -9.15
C GLN A 90 0.73 -5.38 -7.98
N ARG A 91 1.30 -6.16 -7.06
CA ARG A 91 0.58 -6.67 -5.90
C ARG A 91 0.17 -5.59 -4.91
N SER A 92 0.89 -4.49 -4.87
CA SER A 92 0.54 -3.32 -4.04
C SER A 92 -0.72 -2.59 -4.51
N ASN A 93 -1.26 -2.93 -5.70
CA ASN A 93 -2.56 -2.46 -6.15
C ASN A 93 -3.76 -3.14 -5.44
N GLY A 94 -3.49 -4.05 -4.51
CA GLY A 94 -4.49 -4.68 -3.68
C GLY A 94 -5.23 -5.85 -4.35
N LEU A 95 -6.34 -6.23 -3.73
CA LEU A 95 -7.12 -7.42 -4.10
C LEU A 95 -7.61 -7.40 -5.55
N ALA A 96 -7.77 -6.25 -6.18
CA ALA A 96 -8.25 -6.15 -7.56
C ALA A 96 -7.29 -6.84 -8.56
N VAL A 97 -5.97 -6.63 -8.41
CA VAL A 97 -4.97 -7.29 -9.27
C VAL A 97 -4.85 -8.77 -8.94
N TRP A 98 -4.93 -9.11 -7.64
CA TRP A 98 -4.92 -10.52 -7.23
C TRP A 98 -6.12 -11.29 -7.78
N ALA A 99 -7.31 -10.68 -7.73
CA ALA A 99 -8.52 -11.27 -8.31
C ALA A 99 -8.37 -11.43 -9.84
N ALA A 100 -7.88 -10.41 -10.55
CA ALA A 100 -7.63 -10.49 -11.97
C ALA A 100 -6.70 -11.66 -12.32
N GLN A 101 -5.59 -11.81 -11.60
CA GLN A 101 -4.66 -12.92 -11.78
C GLN A 101 -5.32 -14.29 -11.48
N PHE A 102 -6.09 -14.37 -10.40
CA PHE A 102 -6.79 -15.60 -10.00
C PHE A 102 -7.83 -16.05 -11.04
N PHE A 103 -8.55 -15.09 -11.64
CA PHE A 103 -9.53 -15.38 -12.71
C PHE A 103 -8.91 -15.54 -14.11
N GLY A 104 -7.59 -15.67 -14.20
CA GLY A 104 -6.92 -15.97 -15.48
C GLY A 104 -6.68 -14.76 -16.37
N TYR A 105 -6.82 -13.53 -15.85
CA TYR A 105 -6.44 -12.30 -16.56
C TYR A 105 -4.92 -12.07 -16.60
N ALA A 106 -4.13 -13.14 -16.42
CA ALA A 106 -2.69 -13.07 -16.63
C ALA A 106 -2.40 -12.95 -18.12
N ARG A 107 -2.01 -11.76 -18.58
CA ARG A 107 -1.59 -11.51 -19.96
C ARG A 107 -0.07 -11.47 -20.02
N PRO A 108 0.56 -12.19 -20.93
CA PRO A 108 1.99 -12.08 -21.16
C PRO A 108 2.31 -10.71 -21.77
N PHE A 109 3.53 -10.25 -21.56
CA PHE A 109 4.06 -9.09 -22.25
C PHE A 109 4.24 -9.42 -23.73
N ASP A 110 3.53 -8.70 -24.61
CA ASP A 110 3.54 -8.94 -26.07
C ASP A 110 4.53 -8.04 -26.83
N GLY A 111 5.25 -7.15 -26.11
CA GLY A 111 6.22 -6.23 -26.69
C GLY A 111 5.63 -5.01 -27.40
N SER A 112 4.32 -4.88 -27.48
CA SER A 112 3.70 -3.70 -28.07
C SER A 112 3.87 -2.47 -27.18
N PHE A 113 3.93 -1.27 -27.80
CA PHE A 113 4.00 -0.02 -27.05
C PHE A 113 2.81 0.15 -26.09
N HIS A 114 1.63 -0.22 -26.54
CA HIS A 114 0.41 -0.12 -25.76
C HIS A 114 0.46 -1.02 -24.51
N ASN A 115 0.88 -2.27 -24.67
CA ASN A 115 1.06 -3.21 -23.57
C ASN A 115 2.15 -2.72 -22.60
N ALA A 116 3.29 -2.22 -23.11
CA ALA A 116 4.34 -1.65 -22.28
C ALA A 116 3.86 -0.44 -21.48
N PHE A 117 3.12 0.47 -22.12
CA PHE A 117 2.58 1.67 -21.46
C PHE A 117 1.60 1.32 -20.34
N THR A 118 0.62 0.45 -20.62
CA THR A 118 -0.40 0.05 -19.63
C THR A 118 0.22 -0.74 -18.48
N THR A 119 1.22 -1.60 -18.74
CA THR A 119 1.96 -2.33 -17.71
C THR A 119 2.75 -1.39 -16.80
N ASN A 120 3.46 -0.42 -17.38
CA ASN A 120 4.19 0.56 -16.59
C ASN A 120 3.26 1.44 -15.74
N LEU A 121 2.09 1.79 -16.26
CA LEU A 121 1.09 2.55 -15.50
C LEU A 121 0.53 1.73 -14.34
N LEU A 122 0.28 0.43 -14.54
CA LEU A 122 -0.12 -0.48 -13.48
C LEU A 122 0.95 -0.59 -12.38
N ASN A 123 2.20 -0.69 -12.76
CA ASN A 123 3.32 -0.74 -11.83
C ASN A 123 3.46 0.58 -11.05
N LEU A 124 3.35 1.72 -11.74
CA LEU A 124 3.44 3.05 -11.12
C LEU A 124 2.37 3.26 -10.06
N ILE A 125 1.11 2.94 -10.35
CA ILE A 125 0.04 3.13 -9.38
C ILE A 125 0.19 2.21 -8.17
N GLY A 126 0.75 1.02 -8.34
CA GLY A 126 1.07 0.12 -7.23
C GLY A 126 2.17 0.68 -6.33
N ILE A 127 3.23 1.24 -6.92
CA ILE A 127 4.28 1.92 -6.15
C ILE A 127 3.70 3.11 -5.37
N LEU A 128 2.84 3.92 -6.00
CA LEU A 128 2.19 5.05 -5.33
C LEU A 128 1.30 4.59 -4.17
N ASN A 129 0.56 3.49 -4.32
CA ASN A 129 -0.21 2.92 -3.22
C ASN A 129 0.69 2.43 -2.08
N LEU A 130 1.81 1.77 -2.40
CA LEU A 130 2.79 1.35 -1.41
C LEU A 130 3.38 2.53 -0.64
N LEU A 131 3.77 3.59 -1.34
CA LEU A 131 4.26 4.82 -0.72
C LEU A 131 3.21 5.47 0.19
N ALA A 132 1.94 5.50 -0.23
CA ALA A 132 0.84 6.01 0.59
C ALA A 132 0.68 5.21 1.90
N VAL A 133 0.82 3.89 1.84
CA VAL A 133 0.78 3.02 3.03
C VAL A 133 1.94 3.33 3.98
N PHE A 134 3.17 3.41 3.48
CA PHE A 134 4.33 3.73 4.32
C PHE A 134 4.27 5.14 4.90
N TYR A 135 3.83 6.12 4.11
CA TYR A 135 3.62 7.48 4.59
C TYR A 135 2.60 7.51 5.75
N LEU A 136 1.47 6.84 5.59
CA LEU A 136 0.46 6.76 6.64
C LEU A 136 0.99 6.05 7.89
N PHE A 137 1.71 4.95 7.71
CA PHE A 137 2.34 4.21 8.81
C PHE A 137 3.27 5.10 9.63
N ASP A 138 4.16 5.84 8.97
CA ASP A 138 5.10 6.72 9.65
C ASP A 138 4.38 7.88 10.35
N ALA A 139 3.41 8.51 9.69
CA ALA A 139 2.61 9.57 10.28
C ALA A 139 1.90 9.10 11.57
N LYS A 140 1.25 7.94 11.54
CA LYS A 140 0.58 7.36 12.71
C LYS A 140 1.56 6.93 13.80
N ARG A 141 2.73 6.45 13.44
CA ARG A 141 3.80 6.13 14.39
C ARG A 141 4.27 7.37 15.15
N VAL A 142 4.39 8.51 14.47
CA VAL A 142 4.75 9.79 15.12
C VAL A 142 3.65 10.24 16.04
N GLU A 143 2.39 10.24 15.61
CA GLU A 143 1.23 10.59 16.46
C GLU A 143 1.17 9.74 17.74
N CYS A 144 1.37 8.41 17.62
CA CYS A 144 1.40 7.52 18.77
C CYS A 144 2.52 7.87 19.77
N LYS A 145 3.70 8.19 19.28
CA LYS A 145 4.83 8.61 20.15
C LYS A 145 4.53 9.91 20.88
N GLU A 146 3.97 10.90 20.18
CA GLU A 146 3.60 12.18 20.82
C GLU A 146 2.48 11.99 21.86
N PHE A 147 1.51 11.16 21.59
CA PHE A 147 0.46 10.80 22.54
C PHE A 147 1.04 10.17 23.82
N GLN A 148 1.96 9.20 23.69
CA GLN A 148 2.62 8.56 24.82
C GLN A 148 3.44 9.55 25.65
N LYS A 149 4.16 10.46 25.03
CA LYS A 149 4.88 11.55 25.72
C LYS A 149 3.93 12.45 26.51
N ALA A 150 2.78 12.81 25.92
CA ALA A 150 1.78 13.64 26.57
C ALA A 150 1.16 12.94 27.79
N LEU A 151 0.89 11.63 27.70
CA LEU A 151 0.40 10.84 28.84
C LEU A 151 1.41 10.77 29.96
N ALA A 152 2.69 10.52 29.65
CA ALA A 152 3.76 10.46 30.65
C ALA A 152 3.91 11.80 31.38
N ALA A 153 3.84 12.93 30.64
CA ALA A 153 3.92 14.27 31.24
C ALA A 153 2.74 14.58 32.19
N ARG A 154 1.52 14.13 31.85
CA ARG A 154 0.34 14.28 32.73
C ARG A 154 0.47 13.44 34.00
N SER A 155 0.90 12.19 33.88
CA SER A 155 1.12 11.30 35.03
C SER A 155 2.16 11.87 35.99
N ALA A 156 3.23 12.44 35.47
CA ALA A 156 4.27 13.08 36.31
C ALA A 156 3.76 14.29 37.07
N LYS A 157 2.85 15.10 36.50
CA LYS A 157 2.22 16.24 37.17
C LYS A 157 1.25 15.81 38.29
N GLY A 158 0.47 14.75 38.06
CA GLY A 158 -0.50 14.24 39.03
C GLY A 158 0.13 13.60 40.26
N LYS A 159 1.41 13.17 40.20
CA LYS A 159 2.13 12.64 41.37
C LYS A 159 2.75 13.75 42.28
N LYS A 160 2.77 14.98 41.80
CA LYS A 160 3.33 16.13 42.56
C LYS A 160 2.28 17.01 43.27
N ALA A 161 1.02 16.73 43.01
CA ALA A 161 -0.12 17.35 43.65
C ALA A 161 -0.67 16.47 44.77
#